data_b49fe2a0cb9bd7fed23f111ce16d748f
#
_entry.id   b49fe2a0cb9bd7fed23f111ce16d748f
#
_cell.length_a   1.000
_cell.length_b   1.000
_cell.length_c   1.000
_cell.angle_alpha   90.00
_cell.angle_beta   90.00
_cell.angle_gamma   90.00
#
_symmetry.space_group_name_H-M   'P 1'
#
loop_
_entity.id
_entity.type
_entity.pdbx_description
1 polymer ?
#
loop_
_entity_poly.entity_id
_entity_poly.type
_entity_poly.pdbx_seq_one_letter_code
_entity_poly.pdbx_strand_id
1 'polypeptide(L)'
;QKEGIKIDQFVIDFFHWTVQGDWKFDSKYWPDPKAMVEELHSMGIKVIVSIWPSVDRKSENFGPMMEKGLLIKTERGAAQTYDYQGDCVEIDPFNPETRKYVWEVCKKNYYDLGIDAFWLDNSEPDYGVYDFENYRYCDGPALALSNIYPQMYSRVFYDEMRKSDKPVVNLLRSAWAGSQKYGNVVWSGDVPSTFEAFADQIQGGLNMGLAGIPWWTTDIGGFMTTDVNDPDFRQ
;
A
#
# COMPACT_ATOMS: atom_id res chain seq x y z
N GLN A 1 -0.59 -2.67 27.28
CA GLN A 1 0.20 -1.94 28.28
C GLN A 1 0.09 -2.56 29.69
N LYS A 2 -1.10 -3.05 30.11
CA LYS A 2 -1.25 -3.71 31.41
C LYS A 2 -0.37 -4.97 31.57
N GLU A 3 -0.11 -5.67 30.46
CA GLU A 3 0.73 -6.86 30.42
C GLU A 3 2.22 -6.57 30.17
N GLY A 4 2.62 -5.31 30.16
CA GLY A 4 4.01 -4.90 29.89
C GLY A 4 4.46 -5.04 28.43
N ILE A 5 3.55 -5.37 27.51
CA ILE A 5 3.85 -5.48 26.08
C ILE A 5 3.95 -4.07 25.51
N LYS A 6 5.10 -3.76 24.92
CA LYS A 6 5.32 -2.49 24.24
C LYS A 6 4.78 -2.56 22.83
N ILE A 7 3.97 -1.57 22.45
CA ILE A 7 3.48 -1.36 21.09
C ILE A 7 4.11 -0.06 20.58
N ASP A 8 4.88 -0.13 19.51
CA ASP A 8 5.53 1.03 18.90
C ASP A 8 4.72 1.61 17.74
N GLN A 9 3.95 0.75 17.03
CA GLN A 9 3.16 1.14 15.88
C GLN A 9 1.79 0.46 15.89
N PHE A 10 0.80 1.16 15.41
CA PHE A 10 -0.56 0.66 15.17
C PHE A 10 -0.92 0.85 13.70
N VAL A 11 -1.41 -0.21 13.06
CA VAL A 11 -1.78 -0.21 11.65
C VAL A 11 -3.28 -0.19 11.50
N ILE A 12 -3.78 0.72 10.68
CA ILE A 12 -5.17 0.77 10.23
C ILE A 12 -5.20 0.20 8.82
N ASP A 13 -5.81 -0.97 8.69
CA ASP A 13 -5.85 -1.74 7.46
C ASP A 13 -6.89 -1.18 6.47
N PHE A 14 -7.02 -1.82 5.30
CA PHE A 14 -7.98 -1.45 4.26
C PHE A 14 -9.44 -1.49 4.78
N PHE A 15 -10.37 -0.98 3.98
CA PHE A 15 -11.79 -0.78 4.36
C PHE A 15 -12.06 0.24 5.50
N HIS A 16 -11.07 1.04 5.87
CA HIS A 16 -11.35 2.21 6.70
C HIS A 16 -11.99 3.37 5.91
N TRP A 17 -12.06 3.26 4.58
CA TRP A 17 -12.74 4.17 3.65
C TRP A 17 -14.15 3.69 3.29
N THR A 18 -14.98 4.62 2.79
CA THR A 18 -16.33 4.31 2.30
C THR A 18 -16.29 3.67 0.92
N VAL A 19 -15.50 4.23 0.01
CA VAL A 19 -15.31 3.79 -1.36
C VAL A 19 -13.81 3.70 -1.66
N GLN A 20 -13.41 2.64 -2.33
CA GLN A 20 -12.01 2.44 -2.70
C GLN A 20 -11.52 3.56 -3.61
N GLY A 21 -10.38 4.15 -3.27
CA GLY A 21 -9.84 5.32 -3.95
C GLY A 21 -10.30 6.66 -3.41
N ASP A 22 -11.19 6.72 -2.41
CA ASP A 22 -11.53 7.98 -1.73
C ASP A 22 -10.39 8.47 -0.84
N TRP A 23 -9.55 7.54 -0.36
CA TRP A 23 -8.39 7.81 0.50
C TRP A 23 -8.74 8.76 1.65
N LYS A 24 -9.75 8.36 2.41
CA LYS A 24 -10.22 9.07 3.60
C LYS A 24 -10.94 8.13 4.54
N PHE A 25 -10.94 8.42 5.82
CA PHE A 25 -11.69 7.67 6.82
C PHE A 25 -13.20 7.76 6.59
N ASP A 26 -13.91 6.62 6.71
CA ASP A 26 -15.37 6.61 6.78
C ASP A 26 -15.82 7.19 8.12
N SER A 27 -16.45 8.36 8.09
CA SER A 27 -16.89 9.08 9.29
C SER A 27 -17.91 8.32 10.14
N LYS A 28 -18.54 7.29 9.58
CA LYS A 28 -19.47 6.42 10.32
C LYS A 28 -18.75 5.57 11.36
N TYR A 29 -17.55 5.08 11.02
CA TYR A 29 -16.75 4.19 11.88
C TYR A 29 -15.57 4.93 12.53
N TRP A 30 -15.16 6.03 11.96
CA TRP A 30 -14.04 6.87 12.39
C TRP A 30 -14.52 8.32 12.61
N PRO A 31 -15.31 8.57 13.68
CA PRO A 31 -15.96 9.88 13.87
C PRO A 31 -14.98 11.02 14.15
N ASP A 32 -13.86 10.73 14.80
CA ASP A 32 -12.77 11.69 15.07
C ASP A 32 -11.40 11.02 14.94
N PRO A 33 -10.90 10.80 13.70
CA PRO A 33 -9.62 10.15 13.49
C PRO A 33 -8.45 10.98 14.00
N LYS A 34 -8.58 12.32 14.08
CA LYS A 34 -7.54 13.18 14.60
C LYS A 34 -7.34 12.97 16.10
N ALA A 35 -8.42 12.97 16.88
CA ALA A 35 -8.36 12.72 18.32
C ALA A 35 -7.80 11.32 18.61
N MET A 36 -8.19 10.31 17.82
CA MET A 36 -7.63 8.95 17.94
C MET A 36 -6.11 8.94 17.74
N VAL A 37 -5.61 9.59 16.68
CA VAL A 37 -4.17 9.65 16.39
C VAL A 37 -3.43 10.40 17.52
N GLU A 38 -3.97 11.52 18.00
CA GLU A 38 -3.40 12.29 19.12
C GLU A 38 -3.32 11.46 20.41
N GLU A 39 -4.35 10.66 20.70
CA GLU A 39 -4.36 9.74 21.85
C GLU A 39 -3.27 8.66 21.71
N LEU A 40 -3.18 8.00 20.54
CA LEU A 40 -2.12 7.00 20.27
C LEU A 40 -0.72 7.61 20.40
N HIS A 41 -0.50 8.80 19.86
CA HIS A 41 0.76 9.54 20.01
C HIS A 41 1.08 9.85 21.46
N SER A 42 0.08 10.19 22.29
CA SER A 42 0.27 10.43 23.72
C SER A 42 0.78 9.18 24.47
N MET A 43 0.49 8.00 23.94
CA MET A 43 0.98 6.70 24.43
C MET A 43 2.33 6.29 23.80
N GLY A 44 2.92 7.13 22.94
CA GLY A 44 4.16 6.84 22.22
C GLY A 44 3.99 5.87 21.04
N ILE A 45 2.77 5.68 20.55
CA ILE A 45 2.43 4.76 19.46
C ILE A 45 2.29 5.54 18.16
N LYS A 46 3.02 5.15 17.12
CA LYS A 46 2.88 5.69 15.76
C LYS A 46 1.71 5.02 15.05
N VAL A 47 1.12 5.74 14.09
CA VAL A 47 -0.03 5.25 13.31
C VAL A 47 0.31 5.14 11.84
N ILE A 48 0.04 3.96 11.28
CA ILE A 48 0.20 3.66 9.86
C ILE A 48 -1.18 3.41 9.27
N VAL A 49 -1.42 3.87 8.05
CA VAL A 49 -2.68 3.62 7.33
C VAL A 49 -2.43 2.93 6.00
N SER A 50 -3.24 1.92 5.68
CA SER A 50 -3.21 1.22 4.40
C SER A 50 -3.74 2.10 3.28
N ILE A 51 -3.04 2.13 2.15
CA ILE A 51 -3.43 2.83 0.92
C ILE A 51 -3.31 1.87 -0.25
N TRP A 52 -4.39 1.75 -1.01
CA TRP A 52 -4.40 0.98 -2.26
C TRP A 52 -4.36 1.91 -3.47
N PRO A 53 -3.69 1.54 -4.56
CA PRO A 53 -3.59 2.37 -5.76
C PRO A 53 -4.84 2.34 -6.64
N SER A 54 -5.84 1.53 -6.30
CA SER A 54 -7.05 1.31 -7.08
C SER A 54 -8.14 2.34 -6.74
N VAL A 55 -8.83 2.82 -7.76
CA VAL A 55 -9.87 3.86 -7.67
C VAL A 55 -11.17 3.32 -8.29
N ASP A 56 -12.18 3.09 -7.44
CA ASP A 56 -13.51 2.68 -7.88
C ASP A 56 -14.20 3.79 -8.67
N ARG A 57 -14.99 3.44 -9.69
CA ARG A 57 -15.75 4.40 -10.49
C ARG A 57 -16.73 5.26 -9.69
N LYS A 58 -17.10 4.80 -8.48
CA LYS A 58 -17.97 5.53 -7.54
C LYS A 58 -17.18 6.49 -6.64
N SER A 59 -15.85 6.39 -6.63
CA SER A 59 -15.01 7.30 -5.84
C SER A 59 -15.15 8.74 -6.32
N GLU A 60 -15.15 9.66 -5.37
CA GLU A 60 -15.15 11.10 -5.67
C GLU A 60 -13.91 11.54 -6.47
N ASN A 61 -12.83 10.77 -6.41
CA ASN A 61 -11.59 11.04 -7.14
C ASN A 61 -11.61 10.49 -8.57
N PHE A 62 -12.50 9.54 -8.91
CA PHE A 62 -12.47 8.86 -10.21
C PHE A 62 -12.68 9.83 -11.38
N GLY A 63 -13.76 10.61 -11.36
CA GLY A 63 -14.06 11.57 -12.44
C GLY A 63 -12.92 12.55 -12.70
N PRO A 64 -12.47 13.31 -11.69
CA PRO A 64 -11.34 14.23 -11.83
C PRO A 64 -10.04 13.57 -12.30
N MET A 65 -9.76 12.34 -11.86
CA MET A 65 -8.55 11.61 -12.28
C MET A 65 -8.65 11.13 -13.73
N MET A 66 -9.82 10.64 -14.15
CA MET A 66 -10.07 10.26 -15.55
C MET A 66 -9.91 11.46 -16.50
N GLU A 67 -10.52 12.60 -16.19
CA GLU A 67 -10.44 13.81 -17.00
C GLU A 67 -8.99 14.29 -17.18
N LYS A 68 -8.18 14.18 -16.13
CA LYS A 68 -6.77 14.58 -16.15
C LYS A 68 -5.83 13.50 -16.68
N GLY A 69 -6.32 12.30 -17.00
CA GLY A 69 -5.51 11.18 -17.48
C GLY A 69 -4.51 10.65 -16.44
N LEU A 70 -4.92 10.57 -15.18
CA LEU A 70 -4.10 10.16 -14.04
C LEU A 70 -4.20 8.67 -13.69
N LEU A 71 -5.10 7.95 -14.36
CA LEU A 71 -5.31 6.52 -14.21
C LEU A 71 -4.65 5.76 -15.35
N ILE A 72 -4.38 4.47 -15.13
CA ILE A 72 -3.87 3.57 -16.16
C ILE A 72 -4.83 3.56 -17.36
N LYS A 73 -4.26 3.59 -18.55
CA LYS A 73 -5.01 3.57 -19.81
C LYS A 73 -4.97 2.19 -20.43
N THR A 74 -5.95 1.93 -21.28
CA THR A 74 -6.00 0.73 -22.13
C THR A 74 -5.98 1.14 -23.60
N GLU A 75 -5.32 0.35 -24.44
CA GLU A 75 -5.36 0.57 -25.91
C GLU A 75 -6.69 0.15 -26.52
N ARG A 76 -7.35 -0.82 -25.90
CA ARG A 76 -8.64 -1.35 -26.32
C ARG A 76 -9.51 -1.73 -25.12
N GLY A 77 -10.81 -1.67 -25.31
CA GLY A 77 -11.79 -2.02 -24.28
C GLY A 77 -11.93 -0.95 -23.19
N ALA A 78 -12.67 -1.32 -22.15
CA ALA A 78 -12.85 -0.47 -20.98
C ALA A 78 -11.63 -0.54 -20.08
N ALA A 79 -11.23 0.58 -19.52
CA ALA A 79 -10.21 0.62 -18.49
C ALA A 79 -10.80 0.06 -17.19
N GLN A 80 -10.55 -1.21 -16.92
CA GLN A 80 -10.79 -1.87 -15.64
C GLN A 80 -9.56 -2.71 -15.35
N THR A 81 -8.82 -2.34 -14.31
CA THR A 81 -7.56 -3.00 -14.00
C THR A 81 -7.66 -3.84 -12.74
N TYR A 82 -8.63 -3.58 -11.89
CA TYR A 82 -8.82 -4.28 -10.63
C TYR A 82 -10.31 -4.40 -10.28
N ASP A 83 -10.78 -5.60 -9.94
CA ASP A 83 -12.20 -5.90 -9.69
C ASP A 83 -12.50 -6.38 -8.26
N TYR A 84 -11.50 -6.47 -7.40
CA TYR A 84 -11.73 -6.81 -6.00
C TYR A 84 -12.39 -5.65 -5.27
N GLN A 85 -13.60 -5.90 -4.74
CA GLN A 85 -14.40 -4.93 -3.98
C GLN A 85 -14.83 -3.68 -4.76
N GLY A 86 -14.84 -3.74 -6.09
CA GLY A 86 -15.30 -2.65 -6.93
C GLY A 86 -14.93 -2.78 -8.41
N ASP A 87 -15.40 -1.84 -9.20
CA ASP A 87 -15.00 -1.66 -10.61
C ASP A 87 -13.93 -0.57 -10.66
N CYS A 88 -12.70 -0.97 -10.47
CA CYS A 88 -11.59 -0.06 -10.22
C CYS A 88 -10.64 0.08 -11.41
N VAL A 89 -10.00 1.24 -11.48
CA VAL A 89 -8.82 1.49 -12.30
C VAL A 89 -7.70 1.96 -11.38
N GLU A 90 -6.51 1.39 -11.56
CA GLU A 90 -5.36 1.79 -10.77
C GLU A 90 -4.79 3.11 -11.25
N ILE A 91 -4.15 3.82 -10.34
CA ILE A 91 -3.45 5.06 -10.65
C ILE A 91 -2.26 4.80 -11.56
N ASP A 92 -1.87 5.79 -12.34
CA ASP A 92 -0.61 5.80 -13.11
C ASP A 92 0.48 6.58 -12.35
N PRO A 93 1.29 5.94 -11.49
CA PRO A 93 2.29 6.64 -10.69
C PRO A 93 3.51 7.11 -11.49
N PHE A 94 3.62 6.71 -12.76
CA PHE A 94 4.64 7.23 -13.67
C PHE A 94 4.36 8.70 -14.02
N ASN A 95 3.08 9.10 -14.08
CA ASN A 95 2.70 10.48 -14.31
C ASN A 95 2.96 11.35 -13.05
N PRO A 96 3.79 12.40 -13.12
CA PRO A 96 4.05 13.30 -11.99
C PRO A 96 2.78 13.97 -11.45
N GLU A 97 1.81 14.29 -12.30
CA GLU A 97 0.56 14.91 -11.86
C GLU A 97 -0.30 13.91 -11.06
N THR A 98 -0.25 12.61 -11.37
CA THR A 98 -0.87 11.57 -10.55
C THR A 98 -0.26 11.54 -9.16
N ARG A 99 1.07 11.52 -9.08
CA ARG A 99 1.76 11.50 -7.78
C ARG A 99 1.38 12.71 -6.92
N LYS A 100 1.35 13.88 -7.53
CA LYS A 100 0.94 15.11 -6.86
C LYS A 100 -0.52 15.04 -6.38
N TYR A 101 -1.45 14.62 -7.24
CA TYR A 101 -2.87 14.53 -6.92
C TYR A 101 -3.12 13.58 -5.74
N VAL A 102 -2.59 12.36 -5.82
CA VAL A 102 -2.76 11.34 -4.77
C VAL A 102 -2.16 11.81 -3.46
N TRP A 103 -0.96 12.41 -3.50
CA TRP A 103 -0.36 12.98 -2.30
C TRP A 103 -1.22 14.08 -1.68
N GLU A 104 -1.73 15.02 -2.47
CA GLU A 104 -2.57 16.11 -1.94
C GLU A 104 -3.82 15.59 -1.24
N VAL A 105 -4.47 14.56 -1.79
CA VAL A 105 -5.63 13.91 -1.17
C VAL A 105 -5.22 13.18 0.11
N CYS A 106 -4.19 12.34 0.06
CA CYS A 106 -3.72 11.59 1.22
C CYS A 106 -3.13 12.51 2.31
N LYS A 107 -2.45 13.57 1.90
CA LYS A 107 -1.94 14.56 2.83
C LYS A 107 -3.06 15.18 3.66
N LYS A 108 -4.09 15.68 3.00
CA LYS A 108 -5.25 16.30 3.65
C LYS A 108 -5.99 15.34 4.58
N ASN A 109 -6.19 14.10 4.12
CA ASN A 109 -7.10 13.15 4.78
C ASN A 109 -6.39 12.25 5.82
N TYR A 110 -5.05 12.17 5.79
CA TYR A 110 -4.27 11.31 6.67
C TYR A 110 -3.05 12.02 7.27
N TYR A 111 -2.13 12.50 6.44
CA TYR A 111 -0.86 13.04 6.95
C TYR A 111 -1.06 14.26 7.85
N ASP A 112 -1.95 15.17 7.48
CA ASP A 112 -2.29 16.38 8.29
C ASP A 112 -3.08 16.03 9.56
N LEU A 113 -3.65 14.81 9.67
CA LEU A 113 -4.24 14.29 10.90
C LEU A 113 -3.21 13.69 11.86
N GLY A 114 -1.95 13.54 11.41
CA GLY A 114 -0.87 13.00 12.22
C GLY A 114 -0.46 11.56 11.86
N ILE A 115 -0.99 10.97 10.79
CA ILE A 115 -0.53 9.64 10.33
C ILE A 115 0.96 9.70 10.03
N ASP A 116 1.72 8.76 10.59
CA ASP A 116 3.19 8.75 10.57
C ASP A 116 3.78 8.08 9.33
N ALA A 117 3.09 7.07 8.78
CA ALA A 117 3.56 6.31 7.64
C ALA A 117 2.39 5.69 6.86
N PHE A 118 2.69 5.16 5.68
CA PHE A 118 1.70 4.53 4.81
C PHE A 118 2.07 3.07 4.54
N TRP A 119 1.05 2.22 4.51
CA TRP A 119 1.14 0.86 4.01
C TRP A 119 0.65 0.85 2.55
N LEU A 120 1.58 0.71 1.62
CA LEU A 120 1.36 0.76 0.17
C LEU A 120 1.07 -0.66 -0.33
N ASP A 121 -0.17 -1.08 -0.14
CA ASP A 121 -0.64 -2.40 -0.51
C ASP A 121 -1.11 -2.46 -1.97
N ASN A 122 -1.25 -3.65 -2.53
CA ASN A 122 -1.63 -3.94 -3.92
C ASN A 122 -0.77 -3.20 -4.95
N SER A 123 0.50 -3.06 -4.67
CA SER A 123 1.44 -2.22 -5.43
C SER A 123 2.32 -2.99 -6.42
N GLU A 124 1.96 -4.20 -6.79
CA GLU A 124 2.68 -5.04 -7.78
C GLU A 124 2.76 -4.42 -9.20
N PRO A 125 1.71 -3.86 -9.82
CA PRO A 125 0.29 -3.70 -9.46
C PRO A 125 -0.49 -5.01 -9.49
N ASP A 126 -1.51 -5.10 -8.63
CA ASP A 126 -2.34 -6.29 -8.48
C ASP A 126 -3.53 -6.23 -9.46
N TYR A 127 -3.26 -6.49 -10.72
CA TYR A 127 -4.30 -6.49 -11.75
C TYR A 127 -5.25 -7.68 -11.60
N GLY A 128 -6.56 -7.44 -11.70
CA GLY A 128 -7.56 -8.50 -11.79
C GLY A 128 -7.42 -9.31 -13.09
N VAL A 129 -6.97 -8.68 -14.16
CA VAL A 129 -6.61 -9.31 -15.43
C VAL A 129 -5.23 -8.86 -15.85
N TYR A 130 -4.30 -9.80 -16.01
CA TYR A 130 -2.92 -9.52 -16.43
C TYR A 130 -2.82 -9.31 -17.94
N ASP A 131 -3.40 -8.23 -18.47
CA ASP A 131 -3.32 -7.84 -19.89
C ASP A 131 -2.25 -6.77 -20.12
N PHE A 132 -1.00 -7.10 -19.79
CA PHE A 132 0.15 -6.18 -19.86
C PHE A 132 0.38 -5.58 -21.25
N GLU A 133 -0.06 -6.26 -22.32
CA GLU A 133 0.02 -5.73 -23.68
C GLU A 133 -0.99 -4.62 -23.94
N ASN A 134 -2.09 -4.59 -23.20
CA ASN A 134 -3.17 -3.61 -23.35
C ASN A 134 -2.98 -2.38 -22.45
N TYR A 135 -2.36 -2.54 -21.27
CA TYR A 135 -2.22 -1.44 -20.32
C TYR A 135 -1.09 -0.49 -20.68
N ARG A 136 -1.33 0.80 -20.44
CA ARG A 136 -0.40 1.89 -20.75
C ARG A 136 -0.26 2.84 -19.56
N TYR A 137 0.97 3.04 -19.16
CA TYR A 137 1.37 4.13 -18.29
C TYR A 137 1.75 5.37 -19.10
N CYS A 138 1.91 6.50 -18.44
CA CYS A 138 2.38 7.74 -19.05
C CYS A 138 3.72 7.55 -19.80
N ASP A 139 4.62 6.77 -19.22
CA ASP A 139 5.98 6.57 -19.74
C ASP A 139 6.09 5.39 -20.72
N GLY A 140 5.01 4.61 -20.94
CA GLY A 140 5.05 3.52 -21.91
C GLY A 140 4.18 2.31 -21.57
N PRO A 141 4.39 1.18 -22.25
CA PRO A 141 3.57 -0.02 -22.08
C PRO A 141 3.83 -0.73 -20.74
N ALA A 142 2.78 -1.28 -20.16
CA ALA A 142 2.86 -2.00 -18.90
C ALA A 142 3.78 -3.21 -18.98
N LEU A 143 3.82 -3.91 -20.11
CA LEU A 143 4.74 -5.03 -20.34
C LEU A 143 6.22 -4.69 -20.05
N ALA A 144 6.61 -3.45 -20.31
CA ALA A 144 8.00 -2.99 -20.08
C ALA A 144 8.21 -2.38 -18.67
N LEU A 145 7.14 -1.86 -18.05
CA LEU A 145 7.30 -0.96 -16.90
C LEU A 145 6.69 -1.48 -15.59
N SER A 146 5.80 -2.50 -15.62
CA SER A 146 5.07 -2.91 -14.43
C SER A 146 5.96 -3.32 -13.27
N ASN A 147 7.13 -3.92 -13.50
CA ASN A 147 8.03 -4.31 -12.42
C ASN A 147 8.55 -3.14 -11.58
N ILE A 148 8.61 -1.93 -12.13
CA ILE A 148 9.01 -0.74 -11.38
C ILE A 148 7.82 0.07 -10.84
N TYR A 149 6.59 -0.41 -11.01
CA TYR A 149 5.39 0.22 -10.47
C TYR A 149 5.48 0.48 -8.96
N PRO A 150 5.88 -0.51 -8.12
CA PRO A 150 6.00 -0.29 -6.67
C PRO A 150 6.96 0.84 -6.32
N GLN A 151 8.04 0.97 -7.07
CA GLN A 151 8.99 2.08 -6.93
C GLN A 151 8.34 3.44 -7.21
N MET A 152 7.60 3.53 -8.32
CA MET A 152 6.93 4.77 -8.71
C MET A 152 5.78 5.12 -7.78
N TYR A 153 5.08 4.09 -7.26
CA TYR A 153 4.04 4.28 -6.24
C TYR A 153 4.65 4.77 -4.92
N SER A 154 5.77 4.22 -4.48
CA SER A 154 6.49 4.69 -3.29
C SER A 154 6.85 6.17 -3.37
N ARG A 155 7.16 6.68 -4.56
CA ARG A 155 7.51 8.08 -4.78
C ARG A 155 6.37 9.04 -4.51
N VAL A 156 5.10 8.60 -4.63
CA VAL A 156 3.92 9.41 -4.28
C VAL A 156 4.07 9.98 -2.87
N PHE A 157 4.53 9.15 -1.94
CA PHE A 157 4.64 9.47 -0.53
C PHE A 157 6.05 9.92 -0.14
N TYR A 158 7.07 9.18 -0.57
CA TYR A 158 8.46 9.44 -0.19
C TYR A 158 8.93 10.83 -0.61
N ASP A 159 8.71 11.24 -1.87
CA ASP A 159 9.23 12.51 -2.41
C ASP A 159 8.67 13.72 -1.65
N GLU A 160 7.49 13.60 -1.05
CA GLU A 160 6.86 14.65 -0.28
C GLU A 160 7.16 14.55 1.24
N MET A 161 7.08 13.35 1.81
CA MET A 161 7.36 13.15 3.23
C MET A 161 8.81 13.49 3.60
N ARG A 162 9.77 13.19 2.71
CA ARG A 162 11.20 13.52 2.92
C ARG A 162 11.51 15.01 2.99
N LYS A 163 10.56 15.89 2.64
CA LYS A 163 10.71 17.35 2.82
C LYS A 163 10.62 17.76 4.29
N SER A 164 10.11 16.89 5.14
CA SER A 164 10.16 17.04 6.59
C SER A 164 11.49 16.51 7.13
N ASP A 165 11.85 16.92 8.34
CA ASP A 165 13.06 16.43 9.05
C ASP A 165 12.88 15.02 9.65
N LYS A 166 11.73 14.37 9.39
CA LYS A 166 11.44 13.03 9.92
C LYS A 166 11.93 11.94 8.95
N PRO A 167 12.43 10.81 9.46
CA PRO A 167 12.69 9.63 8.64
C PRO A 167 11.40 9.16 7.94
N VAL A 168 11.50 8.81 6.67
CA VAL A 168 10.39 8.23 5.91
C VAL A 168 10.57 6.72 5.91
N VAL A 169 9.56 6.01 6.45
CA VAL A 169 9.49 4.55 6.44
C VAL A 169 8.06 4.17 6.07
N ASN A 170 7.87 3.54 4.90
CA ASN A 170 6.59 3.02 4.44
C ASN A 170 6.67 1.50 4.30
N LEU A 171 5.54 0.81 4.49
CA LEU A 171 5.42 -0.62 4.26
C LEU A 171 4.95 -0.87 2.83
N LEU A 172 5.58 -1.81 2.12
CA LEU A 172 5.32 -2.08 0.71
C LEU A 172 5.20 -3.58 0.47
N ARG A 173 4.19 -4.01 -0.29
CA ARG A 173 3.96 -5.44 -0.57
C ARG A 173 4.91 -6.01 -1.62
N SER A 174 5.43 -5.19 -2.49
CA SER A 174 6.29 -5.61 -3.58
C SER A 174 7.42 -4.62 -3.81
N ALA A 175 8.50 -5.09 -4.42
CA ALA A 175 9.66 -4.27 -4.71
C ALA A 175 10.37 -4.74 -5.99
N TRP A 176 11.14 -3.85 -6.59
CA TRP A 176 12.06 -4.14 -7.68
C TRP A 176 13.40 -3.46 -7.41
N ALA A 177 14.40 -3.78 -8.23
CA ALA A 177 15.72 -3.18 -8.11
C ALA A 177 15.61 -1.65 -8.08
N GLY A 178 16.16 -1.02 -7.04
CA GLY A 178 16.11 0.43 -6.82
C GLY A 178 15.02 0.90 -5.83
N SER A 179 14.12 0.03 -5.38
CA SER A 179 13.09 0.38 -4.40
C SER A 179 13.66 0.81 -3.05
N GLN A 180 14.84 0.30 -2.67
CA GLN A 180 15.50 0.58 -1.40
C GLN A 180 15.78 2.06 -1.14
N LYS A 181 15.87 2.89 -2.18
CA LYS A 181 16.13 4.33 -2.01
C LYS A 181 14.91 5.13 -1.53
N TYR A 182 13.73 4.51 -1.49
CA TYR A 182 12.47 5.18 -1.12
C TYR A 182 11.98 4.86 0.30
N GLY A 183 12.88 4.41 1.19
CA GLY A 183 12.56 4.21 2.60
C GLY A 183 11.51 3.13 2.85
N ASN A 184 11.53 2.06 2.07
CA ASN A 184 10.53 1.01 2.15
C ASN A 184 11.00 -0.15 3.04
N VAL A 185 10.09 -0.62 3.90
CA VAL A 185 10.08 -1.99 4.46
C VAL A 185 9.20 -2.83 3.56
N VAL A 186 9.65 -4.00 3.15
CA VAL A 186 8.89 -4.89 2.27
C VAL A 186 8.47 -6.13 3.06
N TRP A 187 7.22 -6.58 2.91
CA TRP A 187 6.80 -7.86 3.47
C TRP A 187 6.48 -8.87 2.36
N SER A 188 6.42 -10.13 2.74
CA SER A 188 6.29 -11.26 1.81
C SER A 188 4.90 -11.42 1.16
N GLY A 189 3.95 -10.55 1.48
CA GLY A 189 2.55 -10.72 1.04
C GLY A 189 1.80 -11.77 1.87
N ASP A 190 0.68 -12.24 1.33
CA ASP A 190 -0.28 -13.13 1.98
C ASP A 190 0.19 -14.58 1.93
N VAL A 191 1.12 -14.95 2.80
CA VAL A 191 1.69 -16.30 2.85
C VAL A 191 0.81 -17.27 3.62
N PRO A 192 0.78 -18.58 3.23
CA PRO A 192 0.10 -19.60 4.00
C PRO A 192 0.65 -19.74 5.43
N SER A 193 -0.24 -20.05 6.37
CA SER A 193 0.12 -20.34 7.78
C SER A 193 0.61 -21.78 7.93
N THR A 194 1.78 -22.09 7.34
CA THR A 194 2.41 -23.41 7.39
C THR A 194 3.91 -23.30 7.68
N PHE A 195 4.50 -24.36 8.26
CA PHE A 195 5.95 -24.41 8.48
C PHE A 195 6.76 -24.43 7.18
N GLU A 196 6.21 -24.96 6.10
CA GLU A 196 6.84 -24.90 4.76
C GLU A 196 6.93 -23.45 4.28
N ALA A 197 5.79 -22.73 4.29
CA ALA A 197 5.79 -21.32 3.94
C ALA A 197 6.74 -20.50 4.82
N PHE A 198 6.80 -20.80 6.13
CA PHE A 198 7.74 -20.14 7.04
C PHE A 198 9.20 -20.39 6.65
N ALA A 199 9.56 -21.62 6.29
CA ALA A 199 10.91 -21.94 5.82
C ALA A 199 11.27 -21.19 4.54
N ASP A 200 10.32 -21.07 3.60
CA ASP A 200 10.49 -20.31 2.35
C ASP A 200 10.70 -18.81 2.63
N GLN A 201 10.02 -18.25 3.65
CA GLN A 201 10.20 -16.86 4.03
C GLN A 201 11.62 -16.56 4.53
N ILE A 202 12.28 -17.48 5.22
CA ILE A 202 13.67 -17.32 5.64
C ILE A 202 14.58 -17.19 4.42
N GLN A 203 14.40 -18.04 3.42
CA GLN A 203 15.17 -18.00 2.17
C GLN A 203 14.85 -16.72 1.37
N GLY A 204 13.57 -16.36 1.30
CA GLY A 204 13.11 -15.12 0.66
C GLY A 204 13.79 -13.90 1.27
N GLY A 205 13.79 -13.77 2.59
CA GLY A 205 14.42 -12.66 3.30
C GLY A 205 15.94 -12.57 3.07
N LEU A 206 16.63 -13.71 3.05
CA LEU A 206 18.07 -13.76 2.73
C LEU A 206 18.33 -13.24 1.29
N ASN A 207 17.51 -13.66 0.33
CA ASN A 207 17.61 -13.21 -1.06
C ASN A 207 17.28 -11.71 -1.21
N MET A 208 16.29 -11.19 -0.47
CA MET A 208 16.00 -9.76 -0.42
C MET A 208 17.19 -8.96 0.11
N GLY A 209 17.86 -9.46 1.16
CA GLY A 209 19.09 -8.86 1.68
C GLY A 209 20.22 -8.83 0.65
N LEU A 210 20.43 -9.93 -0.08
CA LEU A 210 21.39 -9.99 -1.18
C LEU A 210 21.06 -9.04 -2.34
N ALA A 211 19.77 -8.84 -2.62
CA ALA A 211 19.29 -7.88 -3.62
C ALA A 211 19.42 -6.40 -3.17
N GLY A 212 19.93 -6.15 -1.96
CA GLY A 212 20.09 -4.81 -1.41
C GLY A 212 18.80 -4.22 -0.83
N ILE A 213 17.82 -5.06 -0.47
CA ILE A 213 16.57 -4.70 0.21
C ILE A 213 16.57 -5.34 1.60
N PRO A 214 17.33 -4.80 2.57
CA PRO A 214 17.54 -5.43 3.87
C PRO A 214 16.36 -5.26 4.84
N TRP A 215 15.47 -4.31 4.56
CA TRP A 215 14.28 -4.05 5.36
C TRP A 215 13.14 -4.92 4.84
N TRP A 216 13.11 -6.16 5.30
CA TRP A 216 12.14 -7.15 4.89
C TRP A 216 11.52 -7.85 6.10
N THR A 217 10.25 -8.25 5.99
CA THR A 217 9.49 -8.93 7.03
C THR A 217 8.47 -9.91 6.45
N THR A 218 7.82 -10.67 7.30
CA THR A 218 6.70 -11.56 6.99
C THR A 218 5.65 -11.46 8.09
N ASP A 219 4.42 -11.87 7.79
CA ASP A 219 3.37 -11.97 8.80
C ASP A 219 3.70 -13.10 9.79
N ILE A 220 3.72 -12.78 11.10
CA ILE A 220 4.00 -13.75 12.15
C ILE A 220 2.85 -14.74 12.26
N GLY A 221 3.15 -16.00 11.98
CA GLY A 221 2.15 -17.06 11.91
C GLY A 221 1.51 -17.23 10.53
N GLY A 222 1.93 -16.45 9.53
CA GLY A 222 1.33 -16.41 8.19
C GLY A 222 0.02 -15.61 8.16
N PHE A 223 -0.54 -15.45 6.98
CA PHE A 223 -1.78 -14.71 6.74
C PHE A 223 -2.93 -15.62 6.33
N MET A 224 -2.69 -16.54 5.39
CA MET A 224 -3.71 -17.44 4.85
C MET A 224 -3.82 -18.70 5.71
N THR A 225 -4.73 -18.69 6.69
CA THR A 225 -5.04 -19.90 7.48
C THR A 225 -6.41 -20.44 7.09
N THR A 226 -6.48 -21.78 6.98
CA THR A 226 -7.73 -22.49 6.73
C THR A 226 -8.42 -22.94 8.02
N ASP A 227 -7.66 -23.15 9.10
CA ASP A 227 -8.16 -23.56 10.40
C ASP A 227 -7.39 -22.88 11.53
N VAL A 228 -8.03 -21.90 12.17
CA VAL A 228 -7.48 -21.20 13.36
C VAL A 228 -7.31 -22.10 14.58
N ASN A 229 -7.86 -23.32 14.55
CA ASN A 229 -7.72 -24.33 15.61
C ASN A 229 -6.61 -25.34 15.32
N ASP A 230 -5.98 -25.24 14.14
CA ASP A 230 -4.83 -26.08 13.83
C ASP A 230 -3.75 -25.90 14.90
N PRO A 231 -3.24 -26.98 15.52
CA PRO A 231 -2.17 -26.92 16.52
C PRO A 231 -0.93 -26.19 16.01
N ASP A 232 -0.59 -26.35 14.75
CA ASP A 232 0.58 -25.72 14.12
C ASP A 232 0.42 -24.22 13.97
N PHE A 233 -0.81 -23.74 13.80
CA PHE A 233 -1.10 -22.30 13.76
C PHE A 233 -0.93 -21.62 15.13
N ARG A 234 -1.08 -22.36 16.22
CA ARG A 234 -1.04 -21.83 17.60
C ARG A 234 0.33 -21.88 18.26
N GLN A 235 1.32 -22.47 17.62
CA GLN A 235 2.69 -22.55 18.12
C GLN A 235 3.51 -21.35 17.73
#